data_3d9c772ba8860b94be966934af7c8659
#
_entry.id   3d9c772ba8860b94be966934af7c8659
#
_cell.length_a   1.000
_cell.length_b   1.000
_cell.length_c   1.000
_cell.angle_alpha   90.00
_cell.angle_beta   90.00
_cell.angle_gamma   90.00
#
_symmetry.space_group_name_H-M   'P 1'
#
loop_
_entity.id
_entity.type
_entity.pdbx_description
1 polymer ?
#
loop_
_entity_poly.entity_id
_entity_poly.type
_entity_poly.pdbx_seq_one_letter_code
_entity_poly.pdbx_strand_id
1 'polypeptide(L)'
;INEGEVSELKVNIENPEFEDTSVREEEILLSNIDNKISDKLENYFNYTYPYKLEKNIAVKNSVTGVMQEEMHYENEVDFVKNLNLLNIEKQPNKAMELGNAYHYVMEKVCYKEDNISEILNGLVLSGKITEDIAKKVDIEKIEKATECISKLIKGKIFKEQQFILNIPYNKIVENSDVSDKVLIQGVVDLLVEGENGFILIDFKTNKHFTEQNFIETYSTQLNIYKLAMEKALNIDLKKKFIYSFELGKLIEIV
;
A
#
# COMPACT_ATOMS: atom_id res chain seq x y z
N ILE A 1 -22.47 -54.03 8.12
CA ILE A 1 -21.69 -52.77 8.03
C ILE A 1 -20.24 -53.23 7.96
N ASN A 2 -19.67 -53.23 6.75
CA ASN A 2 -18.33 -53.73 6.47
C ASN A 2 -17.28 -52.69 6.88
N GLU A 3 -16.36 -53.13 7.73
CA GLU A 3 -15.11 -52.43 7.99
C GLU A 3 -14.21 -52.54 6.74
N GLY A 4 -13.88 -51.42 6.14
CA GLY A 4 -12.94 -51.37 5.02
C GLY A 4 -11.51 -51.45 5.53
N GLU A 5 -10.78 -52.44 5.09
CA GLU A 5 -9.33 -52.58 5.30
C GLU A 5 -8.58 -51.42 4.63
N VAL A 6 -7.84 -50.69 5.44
CA VAL A 6 -6.87 -49.71 4.95
C VAL A 6 -5.61 -50.48 4.54
N SER A 7 -5.34 -50.57 3.24
CA SER A 7 -4.10 -51.14 2.74
C SER A 7 -2.94 -50.16 2.99
N GLU A 8 -2.01 -50.60 3.83
CA GLU A 8 -0.74 -49.88 4.04
C GLU A 8 0.08 -49.85 2.75
N LEU A 9 0.36 -48.67 2.25
CA LEU A 9 1.29 -48.46 1.15
C LEU A 9 2.73 -48.61 1.70
N LYS A 10 3.36 -49.77 1.43
CA LYS A 10 4.79 -49.96 1.69
C LYS A 10 5.59 -49.27 0.58
N VAL A 11 6.19 -48.12 0.88
CA VAL A 11 7.16 -47.48 0.01
C VAL A 11 8.52 -48.13 0.28
N ASN A 12 9.00 -48.97 -0.64
CA ASN A 12 10.37 -49.44 -0.63
C ASN A 12 11.26 -48.31 -1.13
N ILE A 13 12.02 -47.68 -0.24
CA ILE A 13 13.09 -46.79 -0.60
C ILE A 13 14.33 -47.65 -0.84
N GLU A 14 14.59 -48.02 -2.10
CA GLU A 14 15.89 -48.53 -2.49
C GLU A 14 16.87 -47.36 -2.47
N ASN A 15 17.81 -47.39 -1.55
CA ASN A 15 18.96 -46.47 -1.62
C ASN A 15 19.77 -46.86 -2.87
N PRO A 16 19.92 -45.98 -3.85
CA PRO A 16 20.87 -46.24 -4.90
C PRO A 16 22.26 -46.27 -4.25
N GLU A 17 22.94 -47.44 -4.38
CA GLU A 17 24.36 -47.52 -4.10
C GLU A 17 25.05 -46.53 -5.04
N PHE A 18 25.52 -45.44 -4.46
CA PHE A 18 26.44 -44.55 -5.19
C PHE A 18 27.74 -45.31 -5.35
N GLU A 19 27.93 -45.90 -6.53
CA GLU A 19 29.29 -46.28 -6.93
C GLU A 19 30.14 -45.03 -6.81
N ASP A 20 31.15 -45.13 -5.95
CA ASP A 20 32.21 -44.13 -5.82
C ASP A 20 32.98 -44.13 -7.12
N THR A 21 32.45 -43.43 -8.12
CA THR A 21 33.21 -43.06 -9.27
C THR A 21 34.21 -42.04 -8.77
N SER A 22 35.35 -42.57 -8.28
CA SER A 22 36.55 -41.77 -8.13
C SER A 22 36.73 -40.98 -9.42
N VAL A 23 36.35 -39.73 -9.38
CA VAL A 23 36.63 -38.77 -10.44
C VAL A 23 38.15 -38.80 -10.57
N ARG A 24 38.67 -39.47 -11.60
CA ARG A 24 40.02 -39.20 -12.03
C ARG A 24 40.07 -37.70 -12.23
N GLU A 25 40.87 -37.05 -11.41
CA GLU A 25 41.32 -35.70 -11.68
C GLU A 25 42.08 -35.76 -13.01
N GLU A 26 41.36 -35.75 -14.12
CA GLU A 26 41.96 -35.33 -15.37
C GLU A 26 42.36 -33.88 -15.11
N GLU A 27 43.67 -33.65 -14.94
CA GLU A 27 44.23 -32.33 -15.07
C GLU A 27 43.73 -31.78 -16.41
N ILE A 28 42.64 -30.99 -16.34
CA ILE A 28 42.19 -30.18 -17.46
C ILE A 28 43.34 -29.21 -17.68
N LEU A 29 44.22 -29.59 -18.65
CA LEU A 29 45.24 -28.70 -19.12
C LEU A 29 44.57 -27.40 -19.57
N LEU A 30 44.59 -26.41 -18.70
CA LEU A 30 44.07 -25.04 -18.93
C LEU A 30 44.74 -24.34 -20.13
N SER A 31 45.69 -25.02 -20.81
CA SER A 31 46.48 -24.49 -21.92
C SER A 31 45.71 -24.24 -23.23
N ASN A 32 44.45 -24.64 -23.33
CA ASN A 32 43.62 -24.47 -24.55
C ASN A 32 42.29 -23.77 -24.32
N ILE A 33 42.14 -23.00 -23.27
CA ILE A 33 40.99 -22.09 -23.17
C ILE A 33 41.20 -21.01 -24.23
N ASP A 34 40.40 -21.03 -25.27
CA ASP A 34 40.35 -19.97 -26.27
C ASP A 34 40.27 -18.61 -25.53
N ASN A 35 41.26 -17.74 -25.74
CA ASN A 35 41.33 -16.43 -25.10
C ASN A 35 40.02 -15.67 -25.24
N LYS A 36 39.25 -15.89 -26.33
CA LYS A 36 37.94 -15.35 -26.52
C LYS A 36 36.90 -15.84 -25.52
N ILE A 37 37.05 -17.05 -24.98
CA ILE A 37 36.14 -17.58 -23.93
C ILE A 37 36.53 -16.96 -22.60
N SER A 38 37.84 -16.86 -22.32
CA SER A 38 38.34 -16.19 -21.12
C SER A 38 37.89 -14.73 -21.06
N ASP A 39 38.07 -13.98 -22.15
CA ASP A 39 37.63 -12.57 -22.23
C ASP A 39 36.11 -12.42 -22.06
N LYS A 40 35.33 -13.35 -22.60
CA LYS A 40 33.89 -13.36 -22.38
C LYS A 40 33.52 -13.62 -20.93
N LEU A 41 34.16 -14.59 -20.30
CA LEU A 41 33.94 -14.91 -18.89
C LEU A 41 34.32 -13.75 -17.98
N GLU A 42 35.47 -13.12 -18.22
CA GLU A 42 35.88 -11.91 -17.50
C GLU A 42 34.86 -10.77 -17.64
N ASN A 43 34.37 -10.55 -18.86
CA ASN A 43 33.33 -9.56 -19.08
C ASN A 43 32.01 -9.89 -18.34
N TYR A 44 31.65 -11.18 -18.26
CA TYR A 44 30.46 -11.59 -17.47
C TYR A 44 30.68 -11.44 -15.96
N PHE A 45 31.86 -11.83 -15.45
CA PHE A 45 32.16 -11.72 -14.02
C PHE A 45 32.38 -10.27 -13.58
N ASN A 46 32.91 -9.42 -14.45
CA ASN A 46 33.14 -8.00 -14.18
C ASN A 46 31.96 -7.11 -14.59
N TYR A 47 30.88 -7.74 -15.13
CA TYR A 47 29.68 -6.96 -15.49
C TYR A 47 29.08 -6.31 -14.26
N THR A 48 29.12 -4.99 -14.25
CA THR A 48 28.41 -4.20 -13.24
C THR A 48 27.15 -3.67 -13.87
N TYR A 49 26.00 -3.97 -13.26
CA TYR A 49 24.72 -3.45 -13.72
C TYR A 49 24.75 -1.91 -13.74
N PRO A 50 24.55 -1.26 -14.91
CA PRO A 50 24.77 0.17 -15.05
C PRO A 50 23.74 1.03 -14.29
N TYR A 51 22.57 0.47 -14.02
CA TYR A 51 21.44 1.20 -13.40
C TYR A 51 21.36 0.88 -11.90
N LYS A 52 22.37 1.31 -11.13
CA LYS A 52 22.46 0.99 -9.69
C LYS A 52 21.31 1.54 -8.86
N LEU A 53 20.79 2.71 -9.24
CA LEU A 53 19.70 3.37 -8.53
C LEU A 53 18.36 2.64 -8.72
N GLU A 54 18.11 2.11 -9.92
CA GLU A 54 16.83 1.43 -10.24
C GLU A 54 16.69 0.07 -9.55
N LYS A 55 17.80 -0.56 -9.13
CA LYS A 55 17.76 -1.87 -8.43
C LYS A 55 16.94 -1.85 -7.14
N ASN A 56 16.90 -0.70 -6.48
CA ASN A 56 16.28 -0.55 -5.18
C ASN A 56 14.83 -0.01 -5.28
N ILE A 57 14.36 0.28 -6.50
CA ILE A 57 13.03 0.82 -6.71
C ILE A 57 12.07 -0.33 -6.98
N ALA A 58 11.03 -0.44 -6.18
CA ALA A 58 9.97 -1.42 -6.40
C ALA A 58 9.20 -1.10 -7.68
N VAL A 59 9.11 -2.06 -8.61
CA VAL A 59 8.35 -1.92 -9.88
C VAL A 59 6.87 -1.66 -9.61
N LYS A 60 6.35 -2.19 -8.50
CA LYS A 60 4.99 -1.97 -8.03
C LYS A 60 5.03 -1.54 -6.57
N ASN A 61 4.43 -0.41 -6.28
CA ASN A 61 4.37 0.13 -4.92
C ASN A 61 2.94 0.57 -4.56
N SER A 62 2.63 0.63 -3.27
CA SER A 62 1.44 1.32 -2.79
C SER A 62 1.77 2.79 -2.51
N VAL A 63 0.76 3.66 -2.48
CA VAL A 63 0.98 5.07 -2.12
C VAL A 63 1.60 5.19 -0.73
N THR A 64 1.14 4.38 0.23
CA THR A 64 1.73 4.33 1.58
C THR A 64 3.19 3.85 1.57
N GLY A 65 3.54 2.89 0.69
CA GLY A 65 4.92 2.43 0.51
C GLY A 65 5.84 3.53 0.01
N VAL A 66 5.39 4.32 -0.97
CA VAL A 66 6.15 5.48 -1.48
C VAL A 66 6.40 6.50 -0.37
N MET A 67 5.38 6.82 0.44
CA MET A 67 5.53 7.74 1.57
C MET A 67 6.56 7.24 2.60
N GLN A 68 6.59 5.93 2.85
CA GLN A 68 7.58 5.33 3.75
C GLN A 68 8.99 5.43 3.16
N GLU A 69 9.16 5.24 1.85
CA GLU A 69 10.44 5.42 1.17
C GLU A 69 10.96 6.86 1.29
N GLU A 70 10.10 7.87 1.08
CA GLU A 70 10.48 9.28 1.27
C GLU A 70 10.94 9.58 2.70
N MET A 71 10.22 9.09 3.71
CA MET A 71 10.60 9.25 5.12
C MET A 71 11.91 8.52 5.49
N HIS A 72 12.28 7.46 4.77
CA HIS A 72 13.49 6.69 5.03
C HIS A 72 14.75 7.33 4.44
N TYR A 73 14.64 8.14 3.39
CA TYR A 73 15.78 8.90 2.87
C TYR A 73 16.34 9.93 3.87
N GLU A 74 15.53 10.34 4.84
CA GLU A 74 15.98 11.23 5.93
C GLU A 74 16.60 10.49 7.13
N ASN A 75 16.43 9.16 7.25
CA ASN A 75 16.89 8.38 8.41
C ASN A 75 17.44 7.01 8.01
N GLU A 76 18.72 6.91 7.67
CA GLU A 76 19.42 5.66 7.29
C GLU A 76 19.45 4.55 8.36
N VAL A 77 18.86 4.75 9.55
CA VAL A 77 19.06 3.85 10.70
C VAL A 77 17.95 2.81 10.89
N ASP A 78 16.81 2.91 10.22
CA ASP A 78 15.64 2.02 10.48
C ASP A 78 15.38 0.92 9.43
N PHE A 79 16.21 0.80 8.40
CA PHE A 79 16.03 -0.20 7.33
C PHE A 79 16.08 -1.66 7.84
N VAL A 80 16.85 -1.93 8.89
CA VAL A 80 17.00 -3.28 9.44
C VAL A 80 15.78 -3.75 10.26
N LYS A 81 14.97 -2.84 10.79
CA LYS A 81 13.77 -3.21 11.57
C LYS A 81 12.59 -3.66 10.72
N ASN A 82 12.53 -3.27 9.46
CA ASN A 82 11.41 -3.60 8.56
C ASN A 82 11.57 -4.95 7.84
N LEU A 83 12.74 -5.58 7.86
CA LEU A 83 12.95 -6.95 7.35
C LEU A 83 12.26 -8.04 8.20
N ASN A 84 11.80 -7.72 9.40
CA ASN A 84 11.02 -8.63 10.24
C ASN A 84 9.52 -8.70 9.88
N LEU A 85 9.09 -8.09 8.77
CA LEU A 85 7.69 -8.04 8.35
C LEU A 85 7.20 -9.30 7.62
N LEU A 86 8.03 -10.32 7.50
CA LEU A 86 7.68 -11.50 6.70
C LEU A 86 7.15 -12.68 7.52
N ASN A 87 6.84 -12.62 8.79
CA ASN A 87 6.14 -13.74 9.49
C ASN A 87 5.83 -13.47 10.97
N ILE A 88 5.27 -12.33 11.30
CA ILE A 88 4.55 -12.21 12.56
C ILE A 88 3.13 -11.78 12.21
N GLU A 89 2.16 -12.63 12.47
CA GLU A 89 0.76 -12.24 12.64
C GLU A 89 0.71 -11.18 13.75
N LYS A 90 0.94 -9.91 13.37
CA LYS A 90 0.66 -8.82 14.27
C LYS A 90 -0.84 -8.83 14.45
N GLN A 91 -1.31 -9.21 15.64
CA GLN A 91 -2.69 -8.90 16.02
C GLN A 91 -2.92 -7.43 15.67
N PRO A 92 -3.96 -7.13 14.91
CA PRO A 92 -4.21 -5.75 14.49
C PRO A 92 -4.26 -4.86 15.73
N ASN A 93 -3.48 -3.78 15.70
CA ASN A 93 -3.46 -2.83 16.79
C ASN A 93 -4.87 -2.23 16.92
N LYS A 94 -5.48 -2.28 18.11
CA LYS A 94 -6.83 -1.76 18.37
C LYS A 94 -7.05 -0.32 17.87
N ALA A 95 -6.00 0.48 17.80
CA ALA A 95 -6.04 1.82 17.22
C ALA A 95 -6.27 1.79 15.69
N MET A 96 -5.62 0.85 15.00
CA MET A 96 -5.79 0.65 13.55
C MET A 96 -7.18 0.10 13.24
N GLU A 97 -7.70 -0.85 14.04
CA GLU A 97 -9.06 -1.36 13.88
C GLU A 97 -10.11 -0.25 14.06
N LEU A 98 -9.91 0.62 15.05
CA LEU A 98 -10.80 1.77 15.24
C LEU A 98 -10.71 2.75 14.07
N GLY A 99 -9.50 3.03 13.54
CA GLY A 99 -9.32 3.83 12.34
C GLY A 99 -10.09 3.26 11.15
N ASN A 100 -9.92 1.96 10.89
CA ASN A 100 -10.64 1.27 9.82
C ASN A 100 -12.16 1.34 10.00
N ALA A 101 -12.66 1.27 11.24
CA ALA A 101 -14.10 1.39 11.52
C ALA A 101 -14.65 2.76 11.08
N TYR A 102 -13.92 3.85 11.31
CA TYR A 102 -14.32 5.17 10.81
C TYR A 102 -14.41 5.19 9.28
N HIS A 103 -13.41 4.64 8.57
CA HIS A 103 -13.44 4.54 7.10
C HIS A 103 -14.62 3.71 6.61
N TYR A 104 -14.89 2.54 7.23
CA TYR A 104 -16.06 1.70 6.85
C TYR A 104 -17.39 2.43 7.06
N VAL A 105 -17.55 3.21 8.12
CA VAL A 105 -18.76 4.01 8.32
C VAL A 105 -18.88 5.08 7.24
N MET A 106 -17.80 5.84 6.96
CA MET A 106 -17.80 6.89 5.95
C MET A 106 -18.02 6.34 4.53
N GLU A 107 -17.59 5.11 4.25
CA GLU A 107 -17.94 4.39 3.01
C GLU A 107 -19.45 4.21 2.87
N LYS A 108 -20.19 3.95 3.94
CA LYS A 108 -21.64 3.66 3.92
C LYS A 108 -22.52 4.92 4.01
N VAL A 109 -22.04 5.99 4.63
CA VAL A 109 -22.74 7.27 4.78
C VAL A 109 -23.17 7.82 3.43
N CYS A 110 -24.43 8.26 3.27
CA CYS A 110 -24.97 8.87 2.05
C CYS A 110 -24.83 10.40 1.99
N TYR A 111 -24.34 11.03 3.05
CA TYR A 111 -24.22 12.49 3.21
C TYR A 111 -25.57 13.24 3.14
N LYS A 112 -26.63 12.56 3.57
CA LYS A 112 -27.99 13.09 3.73
C LYS A 112 -28.43 12.84 5.17
N GLU A 113 -29.65 12.40 5.36
CA GLU A 113 -30.17 11.95 6.65
C GLU A 113 -29.74 10.48 6.87
N ASP A 114 -28.55 10.29 7.46
CA ASP A 114 -27.99 8.98 7.74
C ASP A 114 -28.19 8.61 9.22
N ASN A 115 -28.62 7.38 9.49
CA ASN A 115 -28.62 6.81 10.84
C ASN A 115 -27.29 6.07 11.08
N ILE A 116 -26.33 6.74 11.70
CA ILE A 116 -25.00 6.18 11.94
C ILE A 116 -25.05 4.93 12.82
N SER A 117 -25.98 4.86 13.77
CA SER A 117 -26.15 3.67 14.61
C SER A 117 -26.60 2.44 13.81
N GLU A 118 -27.48 2.61 12.82
CA GLU A 118 -27.87 1.52 11.93
C GLU A 118 -26.74 1.08 11.02
N ILE A 119 -25.94 2.02 10.52
CA ILE A 119 -24.73 1.72 9.73
C ILE A 119 -23.74 0.88 10.55
N LEU A 120 -23.46 1.30 11.80
CA LEU A 120 -22.58 0.55 12.71
C LEU A 120 -23.12 -0.86 12.99
N ASN A 121 -24.41 -1.00 13.26
CA ASN A 121 -25.04 -2.31 13.46
C ASN A 121 -24.90 -3.19 12.21
N GLY A 122 -25.11 -2.63 11.03
CA GLY A 122 -24.92 -3.34 9.75
C GLY A 122 -23.48 -3.81 9.54
N LEU A 123 -22.49 -3.00 9.92
CA LEU A 123 -21.06 -3.36 9.85
C LEU A 123 -20.71 -4.49 10.83
N VAL A 124 -21.31 -4.50 12.02
CA VAL A 124 -21.14 -5.58 13.01
C VAL A 124 -21.76 -6.87 12.48
N LEU A 125 -23.01 -6.82 12.01
CA LEU A 125 -23.73 -7.98 11.45
C LEU A 125 -23.03 -8.60 10.24
N SER A 126 -22.37 -7.77 9.41
CA SER A 126 -21.57 -8.24 8.27
C SER A 126 -20.17 -8.74 8.65
N GLY A 127 -19.79 -8.67 9.91
CA GLY A 127 -18.47 -9.08 10.40
C GLY A 127 -17.33 -8.16 9.98
N LYS A 128 -17.63 -6.95 9.49
CA LYS A 128 -16.60 -5.95 9.10
C LYS A 128 -15.91 -5.34 10.31
N ILE A 129 -16.64 -5.14 11.40
CA ILE A 129 -16.12 -4.66 12.68
C ILE A 129 -16.69 -5.51 13.82
N THR A 130 -15.98 -5.54 14.95
CA THR A 130 -16.48 -6.20 16.17
C THR A 130 -17.39 -5.26 16.95
N GLU A 131 -18.27 -5.82 17.81
CA GLU A 131 -19.09 -5.00 18.72
C GLU A 131 -18.25 -4.09 19.62
N ASP A 132 -17.09 -4.58 20.08
CA ASP A 132 -16.18 -3.81 20.93
C ASP A 132 -15.57 -2.60 20.21
N ILE A 133 -15.34 -2.70 18.92
CA ILE A 133 -14.90 -1.57 18.09
C ILE A 133 -16.05 -0.64 17.81
N ALA A 134 -17.24 -1.17 17.45
CA ALA A 134 -18.43 -0.34 17.20
C ALA A 134 -18.78 0.57 18.40
N LYS A 135 -18.68 0.05 19.64
CA LYS A 135 -18.89 0.82 20.87
C LYS A 135 -17.87 1.95 21.10
N LYS A 136 -16.71 1.89 20.44
CA LYS A 136 -15.64 2.90 20.57
C LYS A 136 -15.70 3.97 19.49
N VAL A 137 -16.47 3.74 18.43
CA VAL A 137 -16.69 4.75 17.39
C VAL A 137 -17.49 5.89 17.98
N ASP A 138 -16.97 7.09 17.88
CA ASP A 138 -17.64 8.31 18.31
C ASP A 138 -18.58 8.79 17.20
N ILE A 139 -19.89 8.61 17.44
CA ILE A 139 -20.94 8.95 16.47
C ILE A 139 -20.96 10.45 16.18
N GLU A 140 -20.77 11.29 17.20
CA GLU A 140 -20.78 12.76 17.04
C GLU A 140 -19.65 13.23 16.09
N LYS A 141 -18.48 12.58 16.15
CA LYS A 141 -17.39 12.87 15.22
C LYS A 141 -17.76 12.54 13.78
N ILE A 142 -18.51 11.45 13.56
CA ILE A 142 -18.98 11.06 12.22
C ILE A 142 -20.06 12.01 11.73
N GLU A 143 -21.03 12.34 12.55
CA GLU A 143 -22.10 13.29 12.22
C GLU A 143 -21.52 14.65 11.84
N LYS A 144 -20.53 15.13 12.60
CA LYS A 144 -19.83 16.38 12.30
C LYS A 144 -19.07 16.29 10.96
N ALA A 145 -18.43 15.15 10.66
CA ALA A 145 -17.80 14.92 9.37
C ALA A 145 -18.81 14.98 8.24
N THR A 146 -19.93 14.28 8.40
CA THR A 146 -21.00 14.19 7.41
C THR A 146 -21.60 15.57 7.15
N GLU A 147 -21.90 16.35 8.19
CA GLU A 147 -22.41 17.71 8.07
C GLU A 147 -21.42 18.63 7.34
N CYS A 148 -20.13 18.56 7.68
CA CYS A 148 -19.10 19.38 7.09
C CYS A 148 -18.94 19.07 5.60
N ILE A 149 -18.92 17.79 5.23
CA ILE A 149 -18.67 17.32 3.87
C ILE A 149 -19.91 17.51 2.98
N SER A 150 -21.12 17.31 3.51
CA SER A 150 -22.36 17.48 2.76
C SER A 150 -22.52 18.88 2.14
N LYS A 151 -21.98 19.90 2.79
CA LYS A 151 -21.98 21.29 2.30
C LYS A 151 -21.16 21.48 1.03
N LEU A 152 -20.15 20.62 0.82
CA LEU A 152 -19.26 20.67 -0.36
C LEU A 152 -19.86 19.95 -1.56
N ILE A 153 -20.78 19.01 -1.36
CA ILE A 153 -21.32 18.13 -2.41
C ILE A 153 -22.37 18.90 -3.23
N LYS A 154 -22.12 18.99 -4.55
CA LYS A 154 -23.05 19.58 -5.52
C LYS A 154 -23.48 18.61 -6.62
N GLY A 155 -22.82 17.47 -6.74
CA GLY A 155 -23.08 16.49 -7.77
C GLY A 155 -22.66 15.07 -7.38
N LYS A 156 -21.80 14.47 -8.19
CA LYS A 156 -21.38 13.07 -8.05
C LYS A 156 -20.54 12.83 -6.81
N ILE A 157 -20.65 11.62 -6.28
CA ILE A 157 -19.87 11.13 -5.14
C ILE A 157 -19.25 9.80 -5.56
N PHE A 158 -17.93 9.66 -5.38
CA PHE A 158 -17.21 8.42 -5.54
C PHE A 158 -16.53 8.09 -4.20
N LYS A 159 -16.69 6.86 -3.73
CA LYS A 159 -16.14 6.38 -2.47
C LYS A 159 -15.25 5.18 -2.71
N GLU A 160 -14.22 5.02 -1.91
CA GLU A 160 -13.29 3.89 -2.01
C GLU A 160 -12.85 3.66 -3.45
N GLN A 161 -12.52 4.76 -4.15
CA GLN A 161 -12.20 4.70 -5.56
C GLN A 161 -10.79 4.12 -5.75
N GLN A 162 -10.73 2.87 -6.20
CA GLN A 162 -9.47 2.19 -6.49
C GLN A 162 -8.84 2.73 -7.77
N PHE A 163 -7.52 2.78 -7.79
CA PHE A 163 -6.75 3.14 -8.97
C PHE A 163 -5.45 2.35 -9.08
N ILE A 164 -4.98 2.27 -10.32
CA ILE A 164 -3.63 1.82 -10.67
C ILE A 164 -3.07 2.85 -11.65
N LEU A 165 -1.92 3.43 -11.31
CA LEU A 165 -1.27 4.48 -12.07
C LEU A 165 0.13 4.05 -12.46
N ASN A 166 0.45 4.12 -13.76
CA ASN A 166 1.80 3.94 -14.27
C ASN A 166 2.42 5.32 -14.52
N ILE A 167 3.43 5.68 -13.74
CA ILE A 167 4.00 7.03 -13.70
C ILE A 167 5.53 6.96 -13.57
N PRO A 168 6.29 7.89 -14.21
CA PRO A 168 7.72 8.01 -13.96
C PRO A 168 8.03 8.27 -12.49
N TYR A 169 9.03 7.58 -11.95
CA TYR A 169 9.39 7.65 -10.53
C TYR A 169 9.75 9.07 -10.07
N ASN A 170 10.44 9.85 -10.91
CA ASN A 170 10.76 11.25 -10.65
C ASN A 170 9.56 12.21 -10.61
N LYS A 171 8.34 11.71 -10.89
CA LYS A 171 7.08 12.48 -10.69
C LYS A 171 6.44 12.20 -9.33
N ILE A 172 6.99 11.26 -8.58
CA ILE A 172 6.50 10.83 -7.28
C ILE A 172 7.47 11.29 -6.20
N VAL A 173 8.76 10.99 -6.40
CA VAL A 173 9.84 11.32 -5.45
C VAL A 173 10.59 12.54 -6.00
N GLU A 174 10.54 13.63 -5.25
CA GLU A 174 11.24 14.86 -5.60
C GLU A 174 12.76 14.63 -5.65
N ASN A 175 13.42 15.27 -6.60
CA ASN A 175 14.86 15.17 -6.82
C ASN A 175 15.40 13.77 -7.20
N SER A 176 14.56 12.86 -7.66
CA SER A 176 15.03 11.60 -8.23
C SER A 176 15.38 11.78 -9.71
N ASP A 177 16.57 11.30 -10.10
CA ASP A 177 17.01 11.26 -11.51
C ASP A 177 16.42 10.08 -12.29
N VAL A 178 15.69 9.18 -11.59
CA VAL A 178 15.13 7.97 -12.19
C VAL A 178 13.85 8.30 -12.93
N SER A 179 13.85 8.08 -14.25
CA SER A 179 12.71 8.33 -15.13
C SER A 179 11.88 7.07 -15.44
N ASP A 180 12.33 5.91 -14.96
CA ASP A 180 11.62 4.66 -15.17
C ASP A 180 10.23 4.70 -14.56
N LYS A 181 9.28 4.04 -15.25
CA LYS A 181 7.89 4.00 -14.80
C LYS A 181 7.70 2.97 -13.72
N VAL A 182 7.04 3.37 -12.66
CA VAL A 182 6.60 2.51 -11.57
C VAL A 182 5.08 2.43 -11.54
N LEU A 183 4.58 1.29 -11.12
CA LEU A 183 3.15 1.04 -10.96
C LEU A 183 2.74 1.39 -9.53
N ILE A 184 1.92 2.42 -9.38
CA ILE A 184 1.37 2.83 -8.07
C ILE A 184 -0.08 2.42 -7.99
N GLN A 185 -0.46 1.80 -6.90
CA GLN A 185 -1.85 1.46 -6.60
C GLN A 185 -2.31 2.11 -5.30
N GLY A 186 -3.57 2.45 -5.24
CA GLY A 186 -4.17 3.05 -4.06
C GLY A 186 -5.68 3.07 -4.11
N VAL A 187 -6.26 3.57 -3.03
CA VAL A 187 -7.70 3.78 -2.88
C VAL A 187 -7.90 5.20 -2.36
N VAL A 188 -8.77 5.95 -3.01
CA VAL A 188 -9.18 7.28 -2.56
C VAL A 188 -10.45 7.13 -1.76
N ASP A 189 -10.45 7.61 -0.51
CA ASP A 189 -11.58 7.45 0.41
C ASP A 189 -12.85 8.10 -0.13
N LEU A 190 -12.74 9.36 -0.55
CA LEU A 190 -13.87 10.14 -1.02
C LEU A 190 -13.48 11.17 -2.08
N LEU A 191 -14.23 11.18 -3.17
CA LEU A 191 -14.15 12.18 -4.21
C LEU A 191 -15.56 12.73 -4.47
N VAL A 192 -15.75 14.03 -4.36
CA VAL A 192 -17.03 14.69 -4.53
C VAL A 192 -16.99 15.77 -5.59
N GLU A 193 -18.06 15.91 -6.35
CA GLU A 193 -18.25 17.02 -7.27
C GLU A 193 -18.76 18.23 -6.49
N GLY A 194 -17.92 19.25 -6.39
CA GLY A 194 -18.22 20.54 -5.75
C GLY A 194 -18.65 21.60 -6.77
N GLU A 195 -18.74 22.85 -6.32
CA GLU A 195 -19.22 23.97 -7.14
C GLU A 195 -18.31 24.26 -8.36
N ASN A 196 -16.98 24.18 -8.19
CA ASN A 196 -15.99 24.58 -9.19
C ASN A 196 -15.18 23.40 -9.76
N GLY A 197 -15.57 22.16 -9.50
CA GLY A 197 -14.87 20.94 -9.90
C GLY A 197 -14.81 19.94 -8.77
N PHE A 198 -13.99 18.90 -8.94
CA PHE A 198 -13.90 17.83 -7.96
C PHE A 198 -13.04 18.19 -6.75
N ILE A 199 -13.43 17.64 -5.61
CA ILE A 199 -12.77 17.77 -4.31
C ILE A 199 -12.45 16.37 -3.81
N LEU A 200 -11.17 16.15 -3.48
CA LEU A 200 -10.68 14.92 -2.86
C LEU A 200 -10.64 15.09 -1.35
N ILE A 201 -11.13 14.09 -0.62
CA ILE A 201 -11.12 14.07 0.84
C ILE A 201 -10.59 12.72 1.30
N ASP A 202 -9.59 12.75 2.16
CA ASP A 202 -8.99 11.58 2.80
C ASP A 202 -9.26 11.63 4.31
N PHE A 203 -9.65 10.51 4.91
CA PHE A 203 -10.04 10.45 6.32
C PHE A 203 -8.88 10.04 7.21
N LYS A 204 -8.68 10.76 8.31
CA LYS A 204 -7.58 10.46 9.25
C LYS A 204 -8.06 10.50 10.70
N THR A 205 -7.64 9.51 11.47
CA THR A 205 -7.93 9.36 12.91
C THR A 205 -6.71 9.59 13.79
N ASN A 206 -5.64 10.18 13.25
CA ASN A 206 -4.41 10.47 13.98
C ASN A 206 -4.70 11.34 15.19
N LYS A 207 -4.26 10.87 16.37
CA LYS A 207 -4.32 11.65 17.61
C LYS A 207 -3.08 12.53 17.73
N HIS A 208 -3.26 13.69 18.39
CA HIS A 208 -2.17 14.63 18.70
C HIS A 208 -1.48 15.26 17.48
N PHE A 209 -2.04 15.12 16.27
CA PHE A 209 -1.55 15.84 15.10
C PHE A 209 -2.08 17.27 15.08
N THR A 210 -1.20 18.21 14.76
CA THR A 210 -1.56 19.58 14.37
C THR A 210 -1.91 19.61 12.87
N GLU A 211 -2.49 20.71 12.40
CA GLU A 211 -2.72 20.89 10.95
C GLU A 211 -1.43 20.77 10.16
N GLN A 212 -0.36 21.36 10.69
CA GLN A 212 0.96 21.32 10.05
C GLN A 212 1.48 19.88 9.93
N ASN A 213 1.33 19.05 10.96
CA ASN A 213 1.71 17.63 10.89
C ASN A 213 0.93 16.88 9.81
N PHE A 214 -0.37 17.17 9.64
CA PHE A 214 -1.15 16.56 8.55
C PHE A 214 -0.63 16.98 7.18
N ILE A 215 -0.33 18.24 6.98
CA ILE A 215 0.19 18.77 5.72
C ILE A 215 1.52 18.10 5.39
N GLU A 216 2.48 18.13 6.30
CA GLU A 216 3.81 17.54 6.10
C GLU A 216 3.75 16.04 5.83
N THR A 217 2.93 15.31 6.58
CA THR A 217 2.87 13.84 6.47
C THR A 217 2.15 13.37 5.22
N TYR A 218 1.08 14.05 4.77
CA TYR A 218 0.15 13.49 3.79
C TYR A 218 0.11 14.24 2.45
N SER A 219 0.89 15.30 2.25
CA SER A 219 0.90 16.06 0.99
C SER A 219 1.24 15.17 -0.22
N THR A 220 2.28 14.35 -0.12
CA THR A 220 2.67 13.43 -1.19
C THR A 220 1.54 12.45 -1.52
N GLN A 221 0.88 11.87 -0.50
CA GLN A 221 -0.26 10.97 -0.71
C GLN A 221 -1.36 11.64 -1.54
N LEU A 222 -1.79 12.83 -1.12
CA LEU A 222 -2.89 13.53 -1.78
C LEU A 222 -2.50 14.03 -3.18
N ASN A 223 -1.24 14.35 -3.42
CA ASN A 223 -0.73 14.69 -4.74
C ASN A 223 -0.78 13.51 -5.70
N ILE A 224 -0.38 12.31 -5.26
CA ILE A 224 -0.49 11.08 -6.04
C ILE A 224 -1.96 10.75 -6.31
N TYR A 225 -2.84 10.88 -5.31
CA TYR A 225 -4.27 10.65 -5.47
C TYR A 225 -4.90 11.61 -6.48
N LYS A 226 -4.56 12.91 -6.40
CA LYS A 226 -5.00 13.90 -7.39
C LYS A 226 -4.61 13.48 -8.80
N LEU A 227 -3.33 13.22 -9.02
CA LEU A 227 -2.81 12.83 -10.33
C LEU A 227 -3.49 11.56 -10.86
N ALA A 228 -3.75 10.59 -9.99
CA ALA A 228 -4.43 9.35 -10.36
C ALA A 228 -5.88 9.60 -10.79
N MET A 229 -6.64 10.36 -10.00
CA MET A 229 -8.05 10.63 -10.28
C MET A 229 -8.24 11.50 -11.52
N GLU A 230 -7.43 12.54 -11.70
CA GLU A 230 -7.46 13.37 -12.89
C GLU A 230 -7.21 12.54 -14.17
N LYS A 231 -6.24 11.61 -14.13
CA LYS A 231 -5.94 10.73 -15.26
C LYS A 231 -7.00 9.65 -15.49
N ALA A 232 -7.46 9.00 -14.40
CA ALA A 232 -8.36 7.86 -14.51
C ALA A 232 -9.79 8.26 -14.90
N LEU A 233 -10.27 9.37 -14.38
CA LEU A 233 -11.65 9.82 -14.54
C LEU A 233 -11.79 11.00 -15.51
N ASN A 234 -10.68 11.54 -16.00
CA ASN A 234 -10.64 12.74 -16.85
C ASN A 234 -11.42 13.92 -16.23
N ILE A 235 -11.15 14.18 -14.94
CA ILE A 235 -11.80 15.23 -14.16
C ILE A 235 -10.81 16.33 -13.80
N ASP A 236 -11.33 17.49 -13.41
CA ASP A 236 -10.55 18.62 -12.88
C ASP A 236 -10.69 18.66 -11.37
N LEU A 237 -9.62 18.28 -10.66
CA LEU A 237 -9.59 18.23 -9.20
C LEU A 237 -9.06 19.56 -8.65
N LYS A 238 -9.94 20.34 -8.04
CA LYS A 238 -9.68 21.70 -7.59
C LYS A 238 -9.09 21.77 -6.19
N LYS A 239 -9.52 20.88 -5.29
CA LYS A 239 -9.12 20.92 -3.89
C LYS A 239 -8.85 19.52 -3.34
N LYS A 240 -7.89 19.47 -2.42
CA LYS A 240 -7.52 18.26 -1.67
C LYS A 240 -7.65 18.56 -0.18
N PHE A 241 -8.35 17.73 0.55
CA PHE A 241 -8.53 17.87 2.00
C PHE A 241 -8.20 16.57 2.74
N ILE A 242 -7.70 16.73 3.94
CA ILE A 242 -7.77 15.71 4.96
C ILE A 242 -8.92 16.10 5.90
N TYR A 243 -9.82 15.17 6.18
CA TYR A 243 -10.74 15.33 7.29
C TYR A 243 -10.16 14.64 8.52
N SER A 244 -9.80 15.42 9.53
CA SER A 244 -9.32 14.89 10.81
C SER A 244 -10.48 14.69 11.77
N PHE A 245 -10.78 13.43 12.14
CA PHE A 245 -11.79 13.13 13.15
C PHE A 245 -11.40 13.66 14.54
N GLU A 246 -10.11 13.77 14.83
CA GLU A 246 -9.67 14.32 16.11
C GLU A 246 -9.86 15.83 16.21
N LEU A 247 -9.52 16.56 15.16
CA LEU A 247 -9.70 18.02 15.10
C LEU A 247 -11.13 18.42 14.72
N GLY A 248 -11.91 17.50 14.14
CA GLY A 248 -13.27 17.69 13.69
C GLY A 248 -13.39 18.72 12.57
N LYS A 249 -12.42 18.78 11.63
CA LYS A 249 -12.40 19.76 10.53
C LYS A 249 -11.67 19.26 9.29
N LEU A 250 -11.91 19.93 8.18
CA LEU A 250 -11.18 19.80 6.93
C LEU A 250 -9.89 20.63 6.98
N ILE A 251 -8.79 20.03 6.54
CA ILE A 251 -7.46 20.63 6.41
C ILE A 251 -7.12 20.62 4.92
N GLU A 252 -6.99 21.80 4.33
CA GLU A 252 -6.65 21.92 2.90
C GLU A 252 -5.17 21.61 2.68
N ILE A 253 -4.90 20.73 1.73
CA ILE A 253 -3.55 20.39 1.27
C ILE A 253 -3.32 21.12 -0.05
N VAL A 254 -2.41 22.04 -0.07
CA VAL A 254 -2.10 22.87 -1.25
C VAL A 254 -1.27 22.11 -2.27
#